data_a9bf7c05a83424dfd26f36d873502bbc
#
_entry.id   a9bf7c05a83424dfd26f36d873502bbc
#
_cell.length_a   1.000
_cell.length_b   1.000
_cell.length_c   1.000
_cell.angle_alpha   90.00
_cell.angle_beta   90.00
_cell.angle_gamma   90.00
#
_symmetry.space_group_name_H-M   'P 1'
#
loop_
_entity.id
_entity.type
_entity.pdbx_description
1 polymer ?
#
loop_
_entity_poly.entity_id
_entity_poly.type
_entity_poly.pdbx_seq_one_letter_code
_entity_poly.pdbx_strand_id
1 'polypeptide(L)'
;MSLNHQFLPTRFHEDPEKLNEHRNDKKDYRFRMNYSVSAKKGKELLDRFKFDISKKDDIEKSLSRSEIRFLTGDWLSEYCFNEISDLSVDDCVTGIELISSKGTDNEFDVMFTKDNALYIIECKSLRQEHDKDADILYKVSALQHDFGLKVDGFLVSTARTILDDRGEIKEHILRRSEQCKTKVIHPDNILNIATWIKKYIKDI
;
A
#
# COMPACT_ATOMS: atom_id res chain seq x y z
N MET A 1 8.57 -1.94 -12.99
CA MET A 1 9.17 -3.08 -12.27
C MET A 1 8.34 -3.30 -11.03
N SER A 2 7.61 -4.39 -10.92
CA SER A 2 6.85 -4.69 -9.70
C SER A 2 7.86 -4.95 -8.59
N LEU A 3 7.97 -4.03 -7.63
CA LEU A 3 8.84 -4.16 -6.45
C LEU A 3 8.57 -5.50 -5.73
N ASN A 4 7.33 -5.94 -5.67
CA ASN A 4 6.94 -7.16 -4.99
C ASN A 4 7.44 -8.46 -5.64
N HIS A 5 7.65 -8.52 -6.95
CA HIS A 5 8.14 -9.74 -7.58
C HIS A 5 9.66 -9.86 -7.67
N GLN A 6 10.38 -8.75 -7.48
CA GLN A 6 11.84 -8.77 -7.55
C GLN A 6 12.53 -8.67 -6.18
N PHE A 7 11.83 -8.22 -5.14
CA PHE A 7 12.42 -7.94 -3.84
C PHE A 7 12.05 -8.94 -2.75
N LEU A 8 10.91 -9.61 -2.88
CA LEU A 8 10.60 -10.72 -1.99
C LEU A 8 11.09 -12.02 -2.64
N PRO A 9 11.92 -12.81 -1.96
CA PRO A 9 12.32 -14.11 -2.46
C PRO A 9 11.07 -14.92 -2.76
N THR A 10 11.02 -15.56 -3.91
CA THR A 10 9.89 -16.36 -4.38
C THR A 10 9.57 -17.59 -3.50
N ARG A 11 10.31 -17.79 -2.43
CA ARG A 11 10.08 -18.81 -1.41
C ARG A 11 10.41 -18.24 -0.04
N PHE A 12 9.46 -17.54 0.54
CA PHE A 12 9.41 -17.45 1.99
C PHE A 12 9.02 -18.82 2.52
N HIS A 13 9.80 -19.41 3.41
CA HIS A 13 9.34 -20.55 4.21
C HIS A 13 8.20 -20.15 5.13
N GLU A 14 8.15 -18.89 5.49
CA GLU A 14 7.02 -18.28 6.13
C GLU A 14 6.34 -17.37 5.12
N ASP A 15 5.06 -17.62 4.89
CA ASP A 15 4.18 -16.81 4.07
C ASP A 15 4.24 -15.34 4.59
N PRO A 16 4.34 -14.33 3.70
CA PRO A 16 4.18 -12.92 4.10
C PRO A 16 2.91 -12.67 4.91
N GLU A 17 1.87 -13.47 4.70
CA GLU A 17 0.64 -13.45 5.50
C GLU A 17 0.91 -13.79 6.96
N LYS A 18 1.79 -14.76 7.26
CA LYS A 18 2.20 -15.07 8.64
C LYS A 18 2.97 -13.94 9.29
N LEU A 19 3.81 -13.23 8.52
CA LEU A 19 4.48 -12.05 9.03
C LEU A 19 3.46 -10.96 9.44
N ASN A 20 2.37 -10.84 8.68
CA ASN A 20 1.30 -9.90 8.99
C ASN A 20 0.56 -10.23 10.30
N GLU A 21 0.48 -11.49 10.71
CA GLU A 21 -0.08 -11.90 12.01
C GLU A 21 0.68 -11.26 13.18
N HIS A 22 1.97 -10.99 13.01
CA HIS A 22 2.85 -10.37 14.01
C HIS A 22 2.90 -8.83 13.93
N ARG A 23 2.14 -8.22 13.02
CA ARG A 23 2.14 -6.75 12.79
C ARG A 23 1.83 -5.93 14.06
N ASN A 24 1.03 -6.48 14.96
CA ASN A 24 0.59 -5.82 16.19
C ASN A 24 1.28 -6.34 17.45
N ASP A 25 2.22 -7.25 17.32
CA ASP A 25 2.94 -7.80 18.47
C ASP A 25 3.79 -6.73 19.15
N LYS A 26 3.87 -6.80 20.47
CA LYS A 26 4.72 -5.89 21.28
C LYS A 26 6.18 -6.33 21.34
N LYS A 27 6.47 -7.58 20.93
CA LYS A 27 7.81 -8.18 20.96
C LYS A 27 8.35 -8.31 19.55
N ASP A 28 9.68 -8.28 19.44
CA ASP A 28 10.36 -8.59 18.20
C ASP A 28 10.05 -10.03 17.77
N TYR A 29 9.83 -10.20 16.49
CA TYR A 29 9.57 -11.50 15.87
C TYR A 29 10.82 -12.03 15.20
N ARG A 30 11.21 -13.27 15.51
CA ARG A 30 12.35 -13.93 14.90
C ARG A 30 11.95 -14.50 13.54
N PHE A 31 12.33 -13.79 12.48
CA PHE A 31 12.04 -14.17 11.12
C PHE A 31 13.17 -15.00 10.53
N ARG A 32 12.82 -16.10 9.89
CA ARG A 32 13.75 -16.99 9.19
C ARG A 32 13.24 -17.29 7.78
N MET A 33 14.12 -17.17 6.79
CA MET A 33 13.77 -17.50 5.42
C MET A 33 14.91 -18.18 4.69
N ASN A 34 14.58 -19.05 3.74
CA ASN A 34 15.52 -19.56 2.76
C ASN A 34 15.76 -18.49 1.69
N TYR A 35 17.02 -18.28 1.42
CA TYR A 35 17.48 -17.19 0.59
C TYR A 35 17.98 -17.66 -0.76
N SER A 36 17.34 -17.20 -1.82
CA SER A 36 17.82 -17.37 -3.20
C SER A 36 17.65 -16.04 -3.94
N VAL A 37 18.35 -14.99 -3.51
CA VAL A 37 18.34 -13.72 -4.25
C VAL A 37 19.63 -13.60 -5.05
N SER A 38 19.51 -13.78 -6.34
CA SER A 38 20.61 -13.55 -7.29
C SER A 38 20.75 -12.07 -7.68
N ALA A 39 19.70 -11.28 -7.52
CA ALA A 39 19.69 -9.89 -7.95
C ALA A 39 20.44 -8.96 -6.97
N LYS A 40 21.36 -8.14 -7.50
CA LYS A 40 22.14 -7.15 -6.74
C LYS A 40 21.25 -6.25 -5.88
N LYS A 41 20.15 -5.73 -6.44
CA LYS A 41 19.20 -4.86 -5.72
C LYS A 41 18.53 -5.55 -4.53
N GLY A 42 18.22 -6.84 -4.64
CA GLY A 42 17.67 -7.60 -3.53
C GLY A 42 18.66 -7.74 -2.37
N LYS A 43 19.95 -7.95 -2.67
CA LYS A 43 21.00 -7.97 -1.66
C LYS A 43 21.16 -6.62 -0.98
N GLU A 44 21.16 -5.53 -1.74
CA GLU A 44 21.24 -4.17 -1.20
C GLU A 44 20.06 -3.85 -0.26
N LEU A 45 18.85 -4.32 -0.59
CA LEU A 45 17.69 -4.16 0.28
C LEU A 45 17.85 -4.92 1.59
N LEU A 46 18.24 -6.19 1.52
CA LEU A 46 18.46 -7.02 2.70
C LEU A 46 19.55 -6.44 3.60
N ASP A 47 20.62 -5.91 3.02
CA ASP A 47 21.70 -5.25 3.76
C ASP A 47 21.20 -3.97 4.47
N ARG A 48 20.38 -3.15 3.80
CA ARG A 48 19.74 -1.98 4.43
C ARG A 48 18.90 -2.34 5.64
N PHE A 49 18.19 -3.46 5.58
CA PHE A 49 17.45 -4.01 6.72
C PHE A 49 18.33 -4.81 7.70
N LYS A 50 19.67 -4.81 7.50
CA LYS A 50 20.64 -5.49 8.35
C LYS A 50 20.36 -6.98 8.51
N PHE A 51 19.91 -7.62 7.43
CA PHE A 51 19.85 -9.08 7.42
C PHE A 51 21.25 -9.66 7.29
N ASP A 52 21.56 -10.68 8.08
CA ASP A 52 22.81 -11.45 7.92
C ASP A 52 22.71 -12.33 6.68
N ILE A 53 23.34 -11.90 5.60
CA ILE A 53 23.39 -12.59 4.31
C ILE A 53 24.67 -13.41 4.11
N SER A 54 25.47 -13.58 5.16
CA SER A 54 26.75 -14.30 5.11
C SER A 54 26.57 -15.83 4.94
N LYS A 55 25.43 -16.37 5.38
CA LYS A 55 25.10 -17.78 5.24
C LYS A 55 24.34 -18.02 3.92
N LYS A 56 24.83 -18.93 3.13
CA LYS A 56 24.44 -19.12 1.72
C LYS A 56 22.99 -19.55 1.52
N ASP A 57 22.18 -19.91 2.35
CA ASP A 57 20.82 -20.40 2.08
C ASP A 57 19.82 -20.14 3.22
N ASP A 58 20.22 -19.38 4.24
CA ASP A 58 19.38 -19.20 5.42
C ASP A 58 19.62 -17.81 6.02
N ILE A 59 18.58 -17.02 6.03
CA ILE A 59 18.60 -15.69 6.63
C ILE A 59 17.70 -15.69 7.86
N GLU A 60 18.27 -15.21 8.94
CA GLU A 60 17.55 -15.06 10.18
C GLU A 60 17.74 -13.66 10.72
N LYS A 61 16.65 -13.04 11.13
CA LYS A 61 16.67 -11.73 11.77
C LYS A 61 15.53 -11.60 12.77
N SER A 62 15.81 -10.97 13.90
CA SER A 62 14.76 -10.44 14.77
C SER A 62 14.23 -9.14 14.18
N LEU A 63 12.95 -9.13 13.79
CA LEU A 63 12.27 -7.98 13.24
C LEU A 63 11.51 -7.24 14.33
N SER A 64 11.74 -5.95 14.44
CA SER A 64 10.94 -5.06 15.26
C SER A 64 9.54 -4.90 14.69
N ARG A 65 8.60 -4.45 15.50
CA ARG A 65 7.23 -4.14 15.04
C ARG A 65 7.20 -3.17 13.86
N SER A 66 8.02 -2.14 13.88
CA SER A 66 8.09 -1.15 12.79
C SER A 66 8.61 -1.78 11.49
N GLU A 67 9.62 -2.66 11.57
CA GLU A 67 10.11 -3.37 10.38
C GLU A 67 9.07 -4.34 9.82
N ILE A 68 8.31 -5.03 10.69
CA ILE A 68 7.21 -5.90 10.25
C ILE A 68 6.13 -5.07 9.56
N ARG A 69 5.69 -3.98 10.17
CA ARG A 69 4.68 -3.07 9.57
C ARG A 69 5.13 -2.57 8.21
N PHE A 70 6.35 -2.08 8.12
CA PHE A 70 6.92 -1.63 6.86
C PHE A 70 6.91 -2.74 5.80
N LEU A 71 7.44 -3.92 6.11
CA LEU A 71 7.51 -5.04 5.17
C LEU A 71 6.15 -5.58 4.75
N THR A 72 5.13 -5.47 5.60
CA THR A 72 3.79 -5.98 5.35
C THR A 72 2.81 -4.95 4.77
N GLY A 73 3.18 -3.67 4.69
CA GLY A 73 2.24 -2.69 4.14
C GLY A 73 2.73 -1.27 4.03
N ASP A 74 3.31 -0.74 5.09
CA ASP A 74 3.57 0.70 5.22
C ASP A 74 4.53 1.24 4.13
N TRP A 75 5.39 0.38 3.54
CA TRP A 75 6.26 0.73 2.42
C TRP A 75 5.49 1.29 1.20
N LEU A 76 4.26 0.80 0.97
CA LEU A 76 3.45 1.25 -0.17
C LEU A 76 2.90 2.65 0.08
N SER A 77 2.47 2.93 1.31
CA SER A 77 2.02 4.26 1.72
C SER A 77 3.16 5.27 1.67
N GLU A 78 4.35 4.90 2.16
CA GLU A 78 5.54 5.76 2.05
C GLU A 78 5.96 5.99 0.59
N TYR A 79 5.88 4.97 -0.25
CA TYR A 79 6.15 5.10 -1.67
C TYR A 79 5.16 6.08 -2.33
N CYS A 80 3.87 5.90 -2.11
CA CYS A 80 2.85 6.80 -2.64
C CYS A 80 3.04 8.24 -2.14
N PHE A 81 3.30 8.41 -0.85
CA PHE A 81 3.58 9.74 -0.27
C PHE A 81 4.74 10.43 -0.96
N ASN A 82 5.88 9.76 -1.15
CA ASN A 82 7.05 10.33 -1.80
C ASN A 82 6.75 10.72 -3.25
N GLU A 83 6.11 9.84 -4.02
CA GLU A 83 5.77 10.10 -5.42
C GLU A 83 4.79 11.28 -5.58
N ILE A 84 3.87 11.46 -4.62
CA ILE A 84 2.88 12.55 -4.65
C ILE A 84 3.49 13.87 -4.13
N SER A 85 4.32 13.81 -3.10
CA SER A 85 5.00 15.00 -2.55
C SER A 85 5.90 15.68 -3.56
N ASP A 86 6.45 14.91 -4.52
CA ASP A 86 7.24 15.44 -5.64
C ASP A 86 6.38 16.10 -6.73
N LEU A 87 5.05 15.98 -6.66
CA LEU A 87 4.13 16.70 -7.53
C LEU A 87 3.86 18.10 -6.99
N SER A 88 3.42 19.01 -7.88
CA SER A 88 3.00 20.36 -7.49
C SER A 88 1.62 20.33 -6.83
N VAL A 89 1.48 19.62 -5.70
CA VAL A 89 0.29 19.61 -4.84
C VAL A 89 0.39 20.71 -3.79
N ASP A 90 -0.74 21.09 -3.19
CA ASP A 90 -0.76 22.21 -2.23
C ASP A 90 -0.27 21.73 -0.86
N ASP A 91 -0.62 20.51 -0.45
CA ASP A 91 -0.16 19.84 0.77
C ASP A 91 -0.26 18.32 0.60
N CYS A 92 0.59 17.56 1.31
CA CYS A 92 0.60 16.09 1.30
C CYS A 92 1.02 15.53 2.65
N VAL A 93 0.26 14.57 3.16
CA VAL A 93 0.49 13.96 4.48
C VAL A 93 0.24 12.45 4.42
N THR A 94 0.85 11.70 5.33
CA THR A 94 0.71 10.24 5.43
C THR A 94 0.39 9.80 6.86
N GLY A 95 -0.31 8.66 7.00
CA GLY A 95 -0.61 8.06 8.31
C GLY A 95 -1.51 8.94 9.18
N ILE A 96 -2.54 9.56 8.61
CA ILE A 96 -3.46 10.43 9.34
C ILE A 96 -4.55 9.61 10.00
N GLU A 97 -4.71 9.81 11.30
CA GLU A 97 -5.85 9.31 12.06
C GLU A 97 -6.87 10.44 12.27
N LEU A 98 -8.08 10.24 11.77
CA LEU A 98 -9.22 11.13 12.05
C LEU A 98 -10.06 10.55 13.18
N ILE A 99 -10.05 11.25 14.31
CA ILE A 99 -10.81 10.87 15.49
C ILE A 99 -12.16 11.56 15.43
N SER A 100 -13.24 10.78 15.28
CA SER A 100 -14.59 11.32 15.35
C SER A 100 -14.99 11.60 16.80
N SER A 101 -15.95 12.53 17.00
CA SER A 101 -16.55 12.76 18.33
C SER A 101 -17.22 11.52 18.93
N LYS A 102 -17.45 10.49 18.13
CA LYS A 102 -18.02 9.18 18.53
C LYS A 102 -16.94 8.11 18.77
N GLY A 103 -15.64 8.47 18.70
CA GLY A 103 -14.53 7.57 18.97
C GLY A 103 -14.26 6.53 17.89
N THR A 104 -14.73 6.75 16.67
CA THR A 104 -14.36 5.93 15.51
C THR A 104 -13.13 6.54 14.86
N ASP A 105 -12.01 5.84 14.95
CA ASP A 105 -10.77 6.25 14.32
C ASP A 105 -10.74 5.75 12.88
N ASN A 106 -10.51 6.65 11.94
CA ASN A 106 -10.23 6.32 10.55
C ASN A 106 -8.78 6.68 10.24
N GLU A 107 -7.96 5.68 9.94
CA GLU A 107 -6.61 5.86 9.45
C GLU A 107 -6.64 5.99 7.93
N PHE A 108 -5.89 6.96 7.39
CA PHE A 108 -5.71 7.20 5.97
C PHE A 108 -4.24 7.11 5.62
N ASP A 109 -3.94 6.31 4.61
CA ASP A 109 -2.56 6.03 4.22
C ASP A 109 -1.86 7.28 3.67
N VAL A 110 -2.48 7.97 2.69
CA VAL A 110 -1.99 9.24 2.15
C VAL A 110 -3.17 10.17 1.87
N MET A 111 -3.04 11.43 2.24
CA MET A 111 -3.96 12.50 1.90
C MET A 111 -3.20 13.66 1.29
N PHE A 112 -3.75 14.29 0.26
CA PHE A 112 -3.18 15.49 -0.32
C PHE A 112 -4.26 16.43 -0.83
N THR A 113 -3.92 17.71 -0.96
CA THR A 113 -4.80 18.74 -1.48
C THR A 113 -4.24 19.31 -2.77
N LYS A 114 -5.13 19.64 -3.69
CA LYS A 114 -4.82 20.35 -4.93
C LYS A 114 -6.03 21.12 -5.42
N ASP A 115 -5.85 22.43 -5.68
CA ASP A 115 -6.87 23.31 -6.26
C ASP A 115 -8.23 23.21 -5.52
N ASN A 116 -8.21 23.32 -4.18
CA ASN A 116 -9.36 23.21 -3.28
C ASN A 116 -10.09 21.84 -3.32
N ALA A 117 -9.46 20.81 -3.82
CA ALA A 117 -9.94 19.43 -3.73
C ALA A 117 -9.08 18.63 -2.76
N LEU A 118 -9.71 17.70 -2.05
CA LEU A 118 -9.05 16.71 -1.18
C LEU A 118 -8.98 15.37 -1.91
N TYR A 119 -7.81 14.78 -1.88
CA TYR A 119 -7.55 13.47 -2.46
C TYR A 119 -7.07 12.51 -1.40
N ILE A 120 -7.57 11.28 -1.45
CA ILE A 120 -7.24 10.23 -0.50
C ILE A 120 -6.69 9.05 -1.27
N ILE A 121 -5.55 8.52 -0.83
CA ILE A 121 -4.99 7.27 -1.36
C ILE A 121 -5.04 6.23 -0.26
N GLU A 122 -5.69 5.12 -0.54
CA GLU A 122 -5.67 3.92 0.29
C GLU A 122 -4.74 2.88 -0.36
N CYS A 123 -3.81 2.35 0.42
CA CYS A 123 -2.75 1.46 -0.03
C CYS A 123 -2.95 0.03 0.49
N LYS A 124 -2.93 -0.96 -0.40
CA LYS A 124 -3.04 -2.38 -0.06
C LYS A 124 -1.90 -3.17 -0.67
N SER A 125 -0.98 -3.65 0.15
CA SER A 125 0.23 -4.36 -0.29
C SER A 125 0.11 -5.89 -0.25
N LEU A 126 -0.80 -6.43 0.56
CA LEU A 126 -0.99 -7.86 0.77
C LEU A 126 -2.34 -8.35 0.25
N ARG A 127 -2.39 -9.66 0.00
CA ARG A 127 -3.61 -10.38 -0.31
C ARG A 127 -4.56 -10.27 0.87
N GLN A 128 -5.74 -9.70 0.67
CA GLN A 128 -6.81 -9.74 1.65
C GLN A 128 -7.81 -10.81 1.21
N GLU A 129 -8.00 -11.85 2.03
CA GLU A 129 -8.89 -12.98 1.70
C GLU A 129 -10.38 -12.63 1.77
N HIS A 130 -10.73 -11.46 2.32
CA HIS A 130 -12.12 -11.04 2.47
C HIS A 130 -12.38 -9.71 1.75
N ASP A 131 -13.60 -9.54 1.29
CA ASP A 131 -14.19 -8.45 0.49
C ASP A 131 -14.07 -7.02 1.14
N LYS A 132 -12.97 -6.78 1.85
CA LYS A 132 -12.64 -5.50 2.50
C LYS A 132 -12.29 -4.39 1.52
N ASP A 133 -12.03 -4.73 0.24
CA ASP A 133 -11.83 -3.71 -0.80
C ASP A 133 -13.08 -2.82 -0.94
N ALA A 134 -14.24 -3.35 -0.56
CA ALA A 134 -15.49 -2.61 -0.49
C ALA A 134 -15.53 -1.59 0.67
N ASP A 135 -15.04 -1.97 1.83
CA ASP A 135 -15.09 -1.11 3.02
C ASP A 135 -14.23 0.14 2.84
N ILE A 136 -13.16 0.03 2.07
CA ILE A 136 -12.27 1.12 1.72
C ILE A 136 -12.98 2.18 0.87
N LEU A 137 -13.71 1.70 -0.14
CA LEU A 137 -14.48 2.58 -1.02
C LEU A 137 -15.57 3.34 -0.24
N TYR A 138 -16.15 2.70 0.78
CA TYR A 138 -17.13 3.36 1.67
C TYR A 138 -16.50 4.42 2.57
N LYS A 139 -15.27 4.26 3.03
CA LYS A 139 -14.57 5.30 3.81
C LYS A 139 -14.46 6.60 3.04
N VAL A 140 -14.03 6.54 1.77
CA VAL A 140 -13.92 7.71 0.91
C VAL A 140 -15.29 8.38 0.71
N SER A 141 -16.33 7.57 0.49
CA SER A 141 -17.69 8.07 0.30
C SER A 141 -18.25 8.77 1.57
N ALA A 142 -17.97 8.24 2.75
CA ALA A 142 -18.38 8.84 4.02
C ALA A 142 -17.74 10.23 4.21
N LEU A 143 -16.45 10.36 3.89
CA LEU A 143 -15.73 11.63 3.99
C LEU A 143 -16.25 12.70 3.02
N GLN A 144 -16.67 12.31 1.82
CA GLN A 144 -17.28 13.24 0.86
C GLN A 144 -18.51 13.93 1.45
N HIS A 145 -19.27 13.18 2.25
CA HIS A 145 -20.46 13.73 2.93
C HIS A 145 -20.10 14.68 4.07
N ASP A 146 -19.07 14.35 4.84
CA ASP A 146 -18.75 15.07 6.08
C ASP A 146 -17.92 16.34 5.84
N PHE A 147 -17.06 16.36 4.86
CA PHE A 147 -16.18 17.49 4.58
C PHE A 147 -16.79 18.56 3.66
N GLY A 148 -17.87 18.24 2.93
CA GLY A 148 -18.52 19.19 2.01
C GLY A 148 -17.60 19.70 0.88
N LEU A 149 -16.41 19.15 0.77
CA LEU A 149 -15.40 19.46 -0.24
C LEU A 149 -15.49 18.46 -1.39
N LYS A 150 -14.89 18.81 -2.52
CA LYS A 150 -14.63 17.83 -3.54
C LYS A 150 -13.59 16.84 -2.99
N VAL A 151 -14.01 15.61 -2.73
CA VAL A 151 -13.14 14.51 -2.26
C VAL A 151 -13.14 13.42 -3.32
N ASP A 152 -11.96 13.09 -3.81
CA ASP A 152 -11.74 11.99 -4.74
C ASP A 152 -10.80 10.96 -4.10
N GLY A 153 -11.01 9.67 -4.39
CA GLY A 153 -10.22 8.59 -3.82
C GLY A 153 -9.41 7.83 -4.85
N PHE A 154 -8.31 7.27 -4.39
CA PHE A 154 -7.51 6.31 -5.15
C PHE A 154 -7.28 5.05 -4.30
N LEU A 155 -7.54 3.89 -4.88
CA LEU A 155 -7.14 2.59 -4.33
C LEU A 155 -5.89 2.11 -5.06
N VAL A 156 -4.80 1.97 -4.32
CA VAL A 156 -3.53 1.45 -4.80
C VAL A 156 -3.31 0.08 -4.21
N SER A 157 -3.35 -0.96 -5.04
CA SER A 157 -3.17 -2.33 -4.57
C SER A 157 -2.09 -3.06 -5.37
N THR A 158 -1.18 -3.73 -4.67
CA THR A 158 -0.21 -4.65 -5.30
C THR A 158 -0.77 -6.05 -5.46
N ALA A 159 -1.93 -6.34 -4.89
CA ALA A 159 -2.56 -7.65 -4.92
C ALA A 159 -3.09 -7.98 -6.31
N ARG A 160 -2.60 -9.06 -6.90
CA ARG A 160 -3.11 -9.58 -8.18
C ARG A 160 -4.51 -10.18 -8.08
N THR A 161 -5.01 -10.39 -6.88
CA THR A 161 -6.37 -10.89 -6.63
C THR A 161 -7.47 -9.92 -7.06
N ILE A 162 -7.15 -8.63 -7.25
CA ILE A 162 -8.09 -7.66 -7.81
C ILE A 162 -8.27 -7.81 -9.34
N LEU A 163 -7.43 -8.60 -10.00
CA LEU A 163 -7.47 -8.84 -11.44
C LEU A 163 -8.24 -10.12 -11.77
N ASP A 164 -8.88 -10.11 -12.93
CA ASP A 164 -9.48 -11.29 -13.54
C ASP A 164 -8.43 -12.14 -14.30
N ASP A 165 -8.87 -13.23 -14.92
CA ASP A 165 -7.99 -14.14 -15.66
C ASP A 165 -7.36 -13.50 -16.93
N ARG A 166 -7.88 -12.35 -17.38
CA ARG A 166 -7.34 -11.57 -18.50
C ARG A 166 -6.33 -10.52 -18.04
N GLY A 167 -6.15 -10.37 -16.72
CA GLY A 167 -5.27 -9.37 -16.13
C GLY A 167 -5.92 -7.99 -15.99
N GLU A 168 -7.24 -7.88 -16.19
CA GLU A 168 -7.99 -6.63 -16.02
C GLU A 168 -8.56 -6.55 -14.59
N ILE A 169 -8.81 -5.32 -14.11
CA ILE A 169 -9.46 -5.14 -12.80
C ILE A 169 -10.87 -5.73 -12.87
N LYS A 170 -11.21 -6.56 -11.88
CA LYS A 170 -12.50 -7.23 -11.80
C LYS A 170 -13.67 -6.25 -11.87
N GLU A 171 -14.67 -6.57 -12.67
CA GLU A 171 -15.82 -5.70 -12.97
C GLU A 171 -16.57 -5.23 -11.70
N HIS A 172 -16.73 -6.10 -10.71
CA HIS A 172 -17.40 -5.72 -9.46
C HIS A 172 -16.63 -4.68 -8.66
N ILE A 173 -15.29 -4.69 -8.72
CA ILE A 173 -14.41 -3.67 -8.10
C ILE A 173 -14.56 -2.35 -8.84
N LEU A 174 -14.54 -2.36 -10.19
CA LEU A 174 -14.73 -1.16 -11.00
C LEU A 174 -16.08 -0.50 -10.75
N ARG A 175 -17.18 -1.26 -10.79
CA ARG A 175 -18.52 -0.72 -10.52
C ARG A 175 -18.61 -0.06 -9.14
N ARG A 176 -18.02 -0.69 -8.12
CA ARG A 176 -18.03 -0.17 -6.75
C ARG A 176 -17.18 1.09 -6.63
N SER A 177 -16.02 1.11 -7.30
CA SER A 177 -15.13 2.27 -7.32
C SER A 177 -15.79 3.49 -7.96
N GLU A 178 -16.55 3.31 -9.02
CA GLU A 178 -17.33 4.36 -9.66
C GLU A 178 -18.40 4.93 -8.72
N GLN A 179 -19.15 4.06 -8.02
CA GLN A 179 -20.15 4.48 -7.03
C GLN A 179 -19.56 5.33 -5.91
N CYS A 180 -18.33 5.02 -5.50
CA CYS A 180 -17.62 5.70 -4.41
C CYS A 180 -16.66 6.80 -4.90
N LYS A 181 -16.75 7.23 -6.15
CA LYS A 181 -15.84 8.23 -6.76
C LYS A 181 -14.37 7.94 -6.48
N THR A 182 -13.99 6.68 -6.50
CA THR A 182 -12.63 6.22 -6.25
C THR A 182 -12.06 5.64 -7.53
N LYS A 183 -10.80 5.93 -7.83
CA LYS A 183 -10.07 5.33 -8.96
C LYS A 183 -9.21 4.19 -8.46
N VAL A 184 -9.31 3.03 -9.11
CA VAL A 184 -8.45 1.89 -8.81
C VAL A 184 -7.23 1.96 -9.71
N ILE A 185 -6.04 2.02 -9.10
CA ILE A 185 -4.78 1.99 -9.82
C ILE A 185 -4.40 0.54 -10.11
N HIS A 186 -4.28 0.21 -11.40
CA HIS A 186 -3.86 -1.13 -11.81
C HIS A 186 -2.48 -1.47 -11.22
N PRO A 187 -2.25 -2.68 -10.71
CA PRO A 187 -0.98 -3.06 -10.07
C PRO A 187 0.26 -2.79 -10.93
N ASP A 188 0.16 -2.94 -12.25
CA ASP A 188 1.27 -2.68 -13.17
C ASP A 188 1.58 -1.18 -13.36
N ASN A 189 0.68 -0.30 -12.93
CA ASN A 189 0.83 1.16 -13.02
C ASN A 189 1.38 1.80 -11.72
N ILE A 190 1.58 1.04 -10.68
CA ILE A 190 2.02 1.57 -9.37
C ILE A 190 3.35 2.33 -9.49
N LEU A 191 4.30 1.84 -10.30
CA LEU A 191 5.58 2.52 -10.50
C LEU A 191 5.47 3.86 -11.28
N ASN A 192 4.33 4.11 -11.87
CA ASN A 192 4.04 5.34 -12.60
C ASN A 192 2.90 6.13 -11.93
N ILE A 193 2.66 5.90 -10.64
CA ILE A 193 1.52 6.46 -9.91
C ILE A 193 1.48 8.00 -9.99
N ALA A 194 2.64 8.66 -9.86
CA ALA A 194 2.75 10.11 -9.99
C ALA A 194 2.22 10.61 -11.35
N THR A 195 2.61 9.95 -12.44
CA THR A 195 2.15 10.29 -13.79
C THR A 195 0.65 10.09 -13.93
N TRP A 196 0.11 9.01 -13.37
CA TRP A 196 -1.30 8.66 -13.41
C TRP A 196 -2.14 9.68 -12.64
N ILE A 197 -1.77 9.98 -11.41
CA ILE A 197 -2.46 10.95 -10.56
C ILE A 197 -2.36 12.36 -11.16
N LYS A 198 -1.19 12.75 -11.67
CA LYS A 198 -1.00 14.05 -12.33
C LYS A 198 -1.94 14.23 -13.55
N LYS A 199 -2.11 13.18 -14.34
CA LYS A 199 -3.07 13.20 -15.45
C LYS A 199 -4.49 13.39 -14.93
N TYR A 200 -4.89 12.62 -13.92
CA TYR A 200 -6.23 12.68 -13.33
C TYR A 200 -6.54 14.06 -12.71
N ILE A 201 -5.58 14.67 -12.00
CA ILE A 201 -5.75 16.01 -11.40
C ILE A 201 -5.88 17.09 -12.49
N LYS A 202 -5.18 16.96 -13.62
CA LYS A 202 -5.25 17.94 -14.73
C LYS A 202 -6.52 17.85 -15.55
N ASP A 203 -7.15 16.70 -15.59
CA ASP A 203 -8.38 16.44 -16.34
C ASP A 203 -9.65 16.89 -15.58
N ILE A 204 -9.47 17.52 -14.40
CA ILE A 204 -10.50 18.11 -13.57
C ILE A 204 -10.40 19.62 -13.60
#